data_ab47074e1fd4a8338a268658344e765d
#
_entry.id   ab47074e1fd4a8338a268658344e765d
#
_cell.length_a   1.000
_cell.length_b   1.000
_cell.length_c   1.000
_cell.angle_alpha   90.00
_cell.angle_beta   90.00
_cell.angle_gamma   90.00
#
_symmetry.space_group_name_H-M   'P 1'
#
loop_
_entity.id
_entity.type
_entity.pdbx_description
1 polymer ?
#
loop_
_entity_poly.entity_id
_entity_poly.type
_entity_poly.pdbx_seq_one_letter_code
_entity_poly.pdbx_strand_id
1 'polypeptide(L)'
;MTARSRLAKIPCALVASLLLAAIALCAPPLARAQAPEQAVGGFGNSSTVMQTAQAQTPTAPAAQAPQSTQKPNIMFIMADDIGWMQPSIYHRGLMVGETPNIDRIGHEGAIFMDYLAMQSCTSGRNAFFTGMYPLRTGMIPPQLPGSPSYLRPGTPAVAVFLRDLGYTTGEFGKNHLGDHTASLPTAHGFQEYWGWLYHLDAMQQVSFPDINSSPTVQAIAPPCKNTPVPGLSDPPGAVDPATTTCLTPPRPIIWCHSSDGTEKNQTCQDQGPLTLERSKTVDEETSAKVIDFLDRNDPKKTGKPFFVWYNPARMHVTTVLSPKYQAMVGTTGGKDWGVNEAGMKQLDDNIGYVLKKLEDMGQLDNTIVVFTTDNGAETVTYPDGGITPFKGQKGEAWEGGYRSPLVIRWPGHIKPETIKDQMFAALDWLPTLVDIAGGPTGDDLKRQIEAGNYPGIVKTTLDGVDQRAYLEGTADKSARDVFFYYSGATPSAVRYRNWKMYYSMSPGGATGWFLPLQTFHWTLVANIKRDPFEQTVGFGETKSATGIGGQLGAPATAYLYDWNMLPIGQLLWEKELASYGQFPPLQPAETYNLSNILLEMKAHKGDD
;
A
#
# COMPACT_ATOMS: atom_id res chain seq x y z
N MET A 1 -2.97 48.79 51.21
CA MET A 1 -1.70 49.49 50.95
C MET A 1 -1.14 48.93 49.64
N THR A 2 -1.23 49.76 48.62
CA THR A 2 -0.96 49.46 47.21
C THR A 2 0.49 49.76 46.87
N ALA A 3 1.23 48.83 46.30
CA ALA A 3 2.51 49.12 45.67
C ALA A 3 2.40 48.75 44.16
N ARG A 4 2.24 49.76 43.31
CA ARG A 4 2.37 49.65 41.84
C ARG A 4 3.83 49.78 41.48
N SER A 5 4.43 48.73 40.88
CA SER A 5 5.74 48.81 40.19
C SER A 5 5.46 49.27 38.75
N ARG A 6 6.08 50.38 38.37
CA ARG A 6 6.12 50.91 37.01
C ARG A 6 7.23 50.16 36.21
N LEU A 7 6.88 49.41 35.19
CA LEU A 7 7.81 48.95 34.16
C LEU A 7 7.92 50.01 33.06
N ALA A 8 9.13 50.51 32.88
CA ALA A 8 9.46 51.49 31.86
C ALA A 8 9.52 50.80 30.50
N LYS A 9 8.86 51.38 29.50
CA LYS A 9 8.91 51.00 28.12
C LYS A 9 10.22 51.47 27.49
N ILE A 10 11.08 50.54 27.05
CA ILE A 10 12.25 50.82 26.21
C ILE A 10 11.82 50.77 24.75
N PRO A 11 12.09 51.78 23.91
CA PRO A 11 11.68 51.75 22.51
C PRO A 11 12.56 50.82 21.67
N CYS A 12 11.89 50.04 20.84
CA CYS A 12 12.44 48.95 19.98
C CYS A 12 13.29 49.40 18.78
N ALA A 13 13.77 50.65 18.79
CA ALA A 13 14.47 51.24 17.64
C ALA A 13 16.00 51.19 17.71
N LEU A 14 16.61 50.68 18.79
CA LEU A 14 18.08 50.73 18.98
C LEU A 14 18.81 49.38 18.86
N VAL A 15 18.09 48.29 18.61
CA VAL A 15 18.69 46.95 18.49
C VAL A 15 18.95 46.54 17.03
N ALA A 16 18.36 47.21 16.07
CA ALA A 16 18.50 46.87 14.65
C ALA A 16 19.78 47.42 13.98
N SER A 17 20.50 48.38 14.60
CA SER A 17 21.64 49.04 13.97
C SER A 17 23.02 48.47 14.36
N LEU A 18 23.09 47.53 15.29
CA LEU A 18 24.35 46.92 15.74
C LEU A 18 24.65 45.54 15.17
N LEU A 19 23.74 44.91 14.46
CA LEU A 19 23.95 43.61 13.81
C LEU A 19 24.42 43.68 12.34
N LEU A 20 24.37 44.84 11.71
CA LEU A 20 24.79 45.05 10.31
C LEU A 20 26.27 45.45 10.13
N ALA A 21 27.00 45.73 11.22
CA ALA A 21 28.39 46.15 11.14
C ALA A 21 29.42 45.02 11.34
N ALA A 22 28.98 43.80 11.67
CA ALA A 22 29.88 42.67 11.98
C ALA A 22 30.10 41.67 10.82
N ILE A 23 29.45 41.84 9.67
CA ILE A 23 29.53 40.88 8.54
C ILE A 23 30.48 41.38 7.41
N ALA A 24 31.00 42.58 7.49
CA ALA A 24 31.81 43.19 6.41
C ALA A 24 33.34 42.98 6.51
N LEU A 25 33.87 42.19 7.44
CA LEU A 25 35.31 42.13 7.71
C LEU A 25 36.00 40.77 7.58
N CYS A 26 35.37 39.76 6.99
CA CYS A 26 36.02 38.47 6.72
C CYS A 26 35.66 37.91 5.33
N ALA A 27 36.08 38.57 4.27
CA ALA A 27 36.16 37.96 2.95
C ALA A 27 37.61 38.02 2.45
N PRO A 28 38.24 36.89 2.07
CA PRO A 28 39.54 36.92 1.42
C PRO A 28 39.42 37.42 -0.04
N PRO A 29 40.45 38.01 -0.63
CA PRO A 29 40.40 38.57 -1.99
C PRO A 29 40.35 37.46 -3.04
N LEU A 30 39.36 37.53 -3.92
CA LEU A 30 39.26 36.69 -5.10
C LEU A 30 40.40 37.01 -6.07
N ALA A 31 41.32 36.07 -6.24
CA ALA A 31 42.30 36.11 -7.30
C ALA A 31 41.62 35.85 -8.64
N ARG A 32 41.70 36.82 -9.53
CA ARG A 32 41.27 36.74 -10.94
C ARG A 32 42.24 35.83 -11.69
N ALA A 33 41.84 34.59 -11.99
CA ALA A 33 42.55 33.75 -12.93
C ALA A 33 42.21 34.19 -14.36
N GLN A 34 43.17 34.62 -15.13
CA GLN A 34 43.05 34.85 -16.57
C GLN A 34 43.03 33.52 -17.28
N ALA A 35 42.06 33.33 -18.17
CA ALA A 35 42.00 32.20 -19.09
C ALA A 35 43.04 32.38 -20.22
N PRO A 36 43.74 31.33 -20.65
CA PRO A 36 44.60 31.43 -21.82
C PRO A 36 43.77 31.34 -23.12
N GLU A 37 44.02 32.28 -24.01
CA GLU A 37 43.61 32.24 -25.42
C GLU A 37 44.24 31.00 -26.10
N GLN A 38 43.43 30.08 -26.62
CA GLN A 38 43.92 29.07 -27.53
C GLN A 38 43.59 29.44 -28.99
N ALA A 39 44.64 29.42 -29.74
CA ALA A 39 44.68 29.72 -31.16
C ALA A 39 43.84 28.75 -32.01
N VAL A 40 43.18 29.30 -33.01
CA VAL A 40 42.49 28.57 -34.09
C VAL A 40 43.55 27.89 -34.98
N GLY A 41 43.60 26.55 -34.94
CA GLY A 41 44.45 25.73 -35.81
C GLY A 41 43.59 24.86 -36.74
N GLY A 42 43.99 24.84 -37.97
CA GLY A 42 43.34 24.44 -39.19
C GLY A 42 42.76 22.99 -39.24
N PHE A 43 41.79 22.85 -40.12
CA PHE A 43 41.18 21.60 -40.56
C PHE A 43 42.17 20.71 -41.27
N GLY A 44 42.54 19.57 -40.68
CA GLY A 44 43.26 18.49 -41.32
C GLY A 44 42.28 17.35 -41.64
N ASN A 45 42.14 17.06 -42.94
CA ASN A 45 41.43 15.87 -43.42
C ASN A 45 42.09 14.60 -42.89
N SER A 46 41.38 13.79 -42.08
CA SER A 46 41.72 12.40 -41.80
C SER A 46 40.54 11.54 -42.23
N SER A 47 40.73 10.87 -43.35
CA SER A 47 39.91 9.76 -43.82
C SER A 47 40.10 8.56 -42.86
N THR A 48 39.18 8.35 -41.93
CA THR A 48 39.13 7.16 -41.11
C THR A 48 38.19 6.15 -41.73
N VAL A 49 38.73 5.03 -42.03
CA VAL A 49 38.10 3.81 -42.58
C VAL A 49 36.85 3.45 -41.78
N MET A 50 35.68 3.48 -42.44
CA MET A 50 34.45 2.88 -41.91
C MET A 50 34.66 1.35 -41.86
N GLN A 51 34.82 0.81 -40.65
CA GLN A 51 34.55 -0.60 -40.43
C GLN A 51 33.05 -0.83 -40.55
N THR A 52 32.68 -1.59 -41.57
CA THR A 52 31.31 -2.10 -41.74
C THR A 52 30.95 -2.97 -40.55
N ALA A 53 30.07 -2.48 -39.69
CA ALA A 53 29.36 -3.30 -38.73
C ALA A 53 28.51 -4.30 -39.52
N GLN A 54 28.84 -5.58 -39.43
CA GLN A 54 27.99 -6.65 -39.94
C GLN A 54 26.62 -6.54 -39.22
N ALA A 55 25.57 -6.31 -40.01
CA ALA A 55 24.20 -6.40 -39.54
C ALA A 55 23.97 -7.81 -39.00
N GLN A 56 23.77 -7.92 -37.68
CA GLN A 56 23.26 -9.14 -37.08
C GLN A 56 21.85 -9.36 -37.64
N THR A 57 21.64 -10.47 -38.28
CA THR A 57 20.32 -10.95 -38.70
C THR A 57 19.40 -10.95 -37.50
N PRO A 58 18.17 -10.39 -37.60
CA PRO A 58 17.23 -10.47 -36.50
C PRO A 58 16.93 -11.93 -36.20
N THR A 59 17.30 -12.41 -35.02
CA THR A 59 16.81 -13.68 -34.51
C THR A 59 15.28 -13.62 -34.49
N ALA A 60 14.66 -14.60 -35.15
CA ALA A 60 13.22 -14.76 -35.15
C ALA A 60 12.67 -14.67 -33.71
N PRO A 61 11.52 -14.03 -33.48
CA PRO A 61 10.93 -14.00 -32.15
C PRO A 61 10.78 -15.42 -31.63
N ALA A 62 11.27 -15.67 -30.43
CA ALA A 62 11.06 -16.94 -29.76
C ALA A 62 9.58 -17.27 -29.80
N ALA A 63 9.23 -18.45 -30.30
CA ALA A 63 7.86 -18.92 -30.36
C ALA A 63 7.26 -18.83 -28.96
N GLN A 64 6.14 -18.13 -28.82
CA GLN A 64 5.37 -18.11 -27.58
C GLN A 64 5.06 -19.55 -27.19
N ALA A 65 5.34 -19.90 -25.94
CA ALA A 65 4.95 -21.21 -25.42
C ALA A 65 3.43 -21.40 -25.63
N PRO A 66 2.96 -22.62 -25.97
CA PRO A 66 1.55 -22.86 -26.19
C PRO A 66 0.78 -22.46 -24.93
N GLN A 67 -0.27 -21.65 -25.11
CA GLN A 67 -1.16 -21.25 -24.01
C GLN A 67 -1.75 -22.51 -23.38
N SER A 68 -1.56 -22.63 -22.06
CA SER A 68 -2.18 -23.70 -21.27
C SER A 68 -3.71 -23.54 -21.35
N THR A 69 -4.42 -24.61 -21.65
CA THR A 69 -5.89 -24.64 -21.57
C THR A 69 -6.38 -24.74 -20.12
N GLN A 70 -5.47 -24.91 -19.17
CA GLN A 70 -5.77 -24.98 -17.74
C GLN A 70 -5.86 -23.57 -17.14
N LYS A 71 -6.80 -23.39 -16.20
CA LYS A 71 -6.85 -22.14 -15.40
C LYS A 71 -5.51 -21.94 -14.71
N PRO A 72 -4.94 -20.71 -14.73
CA PRO A 72 -3.69 -20.44 -14.06
C PRO A 72 -3.85 -20.53 -12.54
N ASN A 73 -2.82 -20.98 -11.84
CA ASN A 73 -2.71 -20.74 -10.41
C ASN A 73 -2.42 -19.26 -10.15
N ILE A 74 -2.73 -18.79 -8.97
CA ILE A 74 -2.51 -17.38 -8.57
C ILE A 74 -1.74 -17.36 -7.27
N MET A 75 -0.54 -16.76 -7.30
CA MET A 75 0.30 -16.44 -6.15
C MET A 75 0.37 -14.92 -6.04
N PHE A 76 -0.39 -14.34 -5.12
CA PHE A 76 -0.41 -12.90 -4.89
C PHE A 76 0.36 -12.57 -3.63
N ILE A 77 1.52 -11.93 -3.76
CA ILE A 77 2.43 -11.57 -2.67
C ILE A 77 2.22 -10.09 -2.36
N MET A 78 1.71 -9.79 -1.17
CA MET A 78 1.50 -8.43 -0.69
C MET A 78 2.32 -8.18 0.57
N ALA A 79 3.49 -7.58 0.41
CA ALA A 79 4.34 -7.15 1.51
C ALA A 79 3.71 -5.96 2.27
N ASP A 80 4.42 -5.42 3.24
CA ASP A 80 3.93 -4.39 4.16
C ASP A 80 4.87 -3.17 4.13
N ASP A 81 4.34 -1.98 3.85
CA ASP A 81 5.08 -0.70 3.85
C ASP A 81 6.29 -0.62 2.91
N ILE A 82 6.26 -1.30 1.77
CA ILE A 82 7.38 -1.27 0.82
C ILE A 82 7.30 -0.01 -0.05
N GLY A 83 8.30 0.86 0.04
CA GLY A 83 8.43 2.02 -0.83
C GLY A 83 8.75 1.65 -2.28
N TRP A 84 8.32 2.50 -3.22
CA TRP A 84 8.42 2.23 -4.66
C TRP A 84 9.83 1.90 -5.14
N MET A 85 10.88 2.49 -4.52
CA MET A 85 12.28 2.26 -4.90
C MET A 85 12.99 1.17 -4.09
N GLN A 86 12.35 0.51 -3.13
CA GLN A 86 13.03 -0.48 -2.30
C GLN A 86 13.39 -1.77 -3.06
N PRO A 87 12.56 -2.32 -3.97
CA PRO A 87 13.00 -3.42 -4.82
C PRO A 87 14.08 -2.96 -5.81
N SER A 88 15.16 -3.77 -5.98
CA SER A 88 16.31 -3.37 -6.79
C SER A 88 16.00 -3.19 -8.27
N ILE A 89 14.98 -3.82 -8.80
CA ILE A 89 14.50 -3.61 -10.17
C ILE A 89 14.00 -2.16 -10.41
N TYR A 90 13.59 -1.44 -9.36
CA TYR A 90 13.17 -0.03 -9.45
C TYR A 90 14.32 0.93 -9.23
N HIS A 91 15.17 0.71 -8.20
CA HIS A 91 16.26 1.66 -7.91
C HIS A 91 17.49 1.49 -8.80
N ARG A 92 17.72 0.31 -9.37
CA ARG A 92 18.77 0.03 -10.37
C ARG A 92 20.16 0.53 -9.98
N GLY A 93 20.53 0.39 -8.71
CA GLY A 93 21.81 0.84 -8.16
C GLY A 93 21.83 2.30 -7.66
N LEU A 94 20.71 3.04 -7.72
CA LEU A 94 20.60 4.35 -7.06
C LEU A 94 20.64 4.22 -5.53
N MET A 95 20.10 3.13 -5.01
CA MET A 95 20.15 2.76 -3.59
C MET A 95 20.99 1.49 -3.42
N VAL A 96 21.44 1.24 -2.20
CA VAL A 96 22.02 -0.05 -1.81
C VAL A 96 20.89 -1.08 -1.57
N GLY A 97 21.24 -2.34 -1.48
CA GLY A 97 20.29 -3.44 -1.32
C GLY A 97 20.07 -4.22 -2.62
N GLU A 98 19.55 -5.42 -2.49
CA GLU A 98 19.29 -6.33 -3.63
C GLU A 98 18.09 -7.23 -3.36
N THR A 99 17.23 -7.41 -4.36
CA THR A 99 16.02 -8.22 -4.30
C THR A 99 15.90 -9.11 -5.55
N PRO A 100 16.84 -10.03 -5.78
CA PRO A 100 16.94 -10.76 -7.04
C PRO A 100 15.73 -11.64 -7.36
N ASN A 101 15.01 -12.14 -6.36
CA ASN A 101 13.81 -12.95 -6.57
C ASN A 101 12.60 -12.10 -6.98
N ILE A 102 12.44 -10.91 -6.35
CA ILE A 102 11.42 -9.93 -6.76
C ILE A 102 11.76 -9.39 -8.16
N ASP A 103 13.03 -9.05 -8.41
CA ASP A 103 13.48 -8.56 -9.70
C ASP A 103 13.22 -9.58 -10.82
N ARG A 104 13.44 -10.86 -10.53
CA ARG A 104 13.13 -11.96 -11.44
C ARG A 104 11.66 -11.97 -11.87
N ILE A 105 10.72 -11.76 -10.96
CA ILE A 105 9.28 -11.67 -11.29
C ILE A 105 9.04 -10.58 -12.34
N GLY A 106 9.66 -9.40 -12.16
CA GLY A 106 9.54 -8.29 -13.10
C GLY A 106 10.22 -8.55 -14.45
N HIS A 107 11.43 -9.12 -14.44
CA HIS A 107 12.19 -9.45 -15.65
C HIS A 107 11.51 -10.54 -16.48
N GLU A 108 10.93 -11.56 -15.85
CA GLU A 108 10.19 -12.62 -16.53
C GLU A 108 8.76 -12.20 -16.93
N GLY A 109 8.36 -10.95 -16.67
CA GLY A 109 7.03 -10.43 -16.97
C GLY A 109 7.00 -8.92 -17.11
N ALA A 110 6.30 -8.20 -16.23
CA ALA A 110 6.15 -6.76 -16.32
C ALA A 110 6.47 -6.02 -15.02
N ILE A 111 6.95 -4.77 -15.20
CA ILE A 111 7.20 -3.78 -14.16
C ILE A 111 6.19 -2.64 -14.34
N PHE A 112 5.51 -2.25 -13.27
CA PHE A 112 4.53 -1.17 -13.30
C PHE A 112 5.12 0.14 -12.78
N MET A 113 5.05 1.18 -13.60
CA MET A 113 5.52 2.52 -13.25
C MET A 113 4.42 3.38 -12.61
N ASP A 114 3.16 2.93 -12.67
CA ASP A 114 2.00 3.70 -12.27
C ASP A 114 0.93 2.81 -11.59
N TYR A 115 1.37 2.10 -10.56
CA TYR A 115 0.48 1.31 -9.71
C TYR A 115 0.14 2.10 -8.44
N LEU A 116 -1.16 2.16 -8.13
CA LEU A 116 -1.70 2.83 -6.96
C LEU A 116 -2.26 1.79 -5.98
N ALA A 117 -1.60 1.62 -4.86
CA ALA A 117 -2.15 0.94 -3.70
C ALA A 117 -3.15 1.86 -2.99
N MET A 118 -3.22 1.84 -1.66
CA MET A 118 -4.02 2.78 -0.88
C MET A 118 -3.15 3.47 0.17
N GLN A 119 -3.78 4.38 0.91
CA GLN A 119 -3.10 5.25 1.86
C GLN A 119 -2.45 4.53 3.06
N SER A 120 -2.91 3.31 3.40
CA SER A 120 -2.45 2.57 4.58
C SER A 120 -2.85 1.10 4.49
N CYS A 121 -2.25 0.25 5.34
CA CYS A 121 -2.37 -1.21 5.28
C CYS A 121 -3.81 -1.72 5.22
N THR A 122 -4.67 -1.35 6.17
CA THR A 122 -6.09 -1.74 6.15
C THR A 122 -6.76 -1.39 4.83
N SER A 123 -6.52 -0.15 4.35
CA SER A 123 -7.10 0.35 3.11
C SER A 123 -6.61 -0.42 1.88
N GLY A 124 -5.31 -0.68 1.79
CA GLY A 124 -4.71 -1.38 0.65
C GLY A 124 -5.17 -2.84 0.57
N ARG A 125 -5.14 -3.52 1.72
CA ARG A 125 -5.62 -4.92 1.81
C ARG A 125 -7.11 -5.02 1.52
N ASN A 126 -7.92 -4.09 2.06
CA ASN A 126 -9.34 -3.98 1.74
C ASN A 126 -9.57 -3.75 0.24
N ALA A 127 -8.88 -2.79 -0.36
CA ALA A 127 -9.06 -2.44 -1.77
C ALA A 127 -8.74 -3.62 -2.71
N PHE A 128 -7.62 -4.30 -2.49
CA PHE A 128 -7.26 -5.53 -3.21
C PHE A 128 -8.32 -6.60 -3.04
N PHE A 129 -8.70 -6.86 -1.79
CA PHE A 129 -9.54 -8.01 -1.46
C PHE A 129 -10.99 -7.83 -1.90
N THR A 130 -11.53 -6.59 -1.80
CA THR A 130 -12.95 -6.30 -2.06
C THR A 130 -13.24 -5.63 -3.40
N GLY A 131 -12.23 -5.06 -4.06
CA GLY A 131 -12.43 -4.22 -5.25
C GLY A 131 -13.16 -2.90 -4.96
N MET A 132 -13.19 -2.46 -3.69
CA MET A 132 -13.97 -1.31 -3.23
C MET A 132 -13.09 -0.31 -2.49
N TYR A 133 -13.40 0.98 -2.63
CA TYR A 133 -12.75 2.00 -1.78
C TYR A 133 -13.05 1.74 -0.29
N PRO A 134 -12.07 2.03 0.60
CA PRO A 134 -12.22 1.81 2.03
C PRO A 134 -13.45 2.47 2.65
N LEU A 135 -13.86 3.61 2.13
CA LEU A 135 -15.05 4.32 2.62
C LEU A 135 -16.34 3.51 2.36
N ARG A 136 -16.42 2.70 1.28
CA ARG A 136 -17.61 1.84 1.02
C ARG A 136 -17.70 0.69 2.00
N THR A 137 -16.57 0.13 2.38
CA THR A 137 -16.55 -0.97 3.36
C THR A 137 -16.55 -0.48 4.81
N GLY A 138 -16.28 0.81 5.04
CA GLY A 138 -16.08 1.40 6.37
C GLY A 138 -14.72 1.04 6.99
N MET A 139 -13.82 0.39 6.24
CA MET A 139 -12.50 -0.04 6.70
C MET A 139 -11.49 1.10 6.58
N ILE A 140 -11.66 2.14 7.39
CA ILE A 140 -10.79 3.32 7.41
C ILE A 140 -9.61 3.08 8.36
N PRO A 141 -8.36 3.33 7.93
CA PRO A 141 -7.19 3.15 8.78
C PRO A 141 -7.04 4.26 9.85
N PRO A 142 -6.29 3.98 10.92
CA PRO A 142 -5.75 2.67 11.27
C PRO A 142 -6.80 1.79 11.93
N GLN A 143 -6.79 0.49 11.61
CA GLN A 143 -7.54 -0.51 12.34
C GLN A 143 -6.63 -1.12 13.41
N LEU A 144 -7.12 -1.23 14.64
CA LEU A 144 -6.43 -1.76 15.80
C LEU A 144 -7.23 -2.91 16.42
N PRO A 145 -6.60 -3.79 17.24
CA PRO A 145 -7.33 -4.81 17.96
C PRO A 145 -8.51 -4.25 18.73
N GLY A 146 -9.68 -4.87 18.56
CA GLY A 146 -10.93 -4.41 19.17
C GLY A 146 -11.64 -3.28 18.41
N SER A 147 -11.18 -2.90 17.22
CA SER A 147 -11.92 -1.96 16.38
C SER A 147 -13.30 -2.51 16.05
N PRO A 148 -14.37 -1.72 16.18
CA PRO A 148 -15.73 -2.11 15.79
C PRO A 148 -15.93 -2.17 14.28
N SER A 149 -15.04 -1.56 13.48
CA SER A 149 -14.99 -1.76 12.04
C SER A 149 -14.24 -3.03 11.68
N TYR A 150 -14.87 -3.91 10.92
CA TYR A 150 -14.30 -5.16 10.42
C TYR A 150 -14.93 -5.55 9.09
N LEU A 151 -14.33 -6.45 8.34
CA LEU A 151 -14.89 -6.93 7.08
C LEU A 151 -16.24 -7.62 7.33
N ARG A 152 -17.33 -7.00 6.90
CA ARG A 152 -18.69 -7.47 7.17
C ARG A 152 -19.04 -8.70 6.34
N PRO A 153 -19.86 -9.63 6.88
CA PRO A 153 -20.38 -10.76 6.11
C PRO A 153 -21.05 -10.30 4.82
N GLY A 154 -20.81 -11.04 3.75
CA GLY A 154 -21.38 -10.74 2.43
C GLY A 154 -20.66 -9.59 1.68
N THR A 155 -19.61 -8.97 2.24
CA THR A 155 -18.77 -8.05 1.46
C THR A 155 -18.15 -8.81 0.28
N PRO A 156 -18.15 -8.24 -0.95
CA PRO A 156 -17.41 -8.81 -2.08
C PRO A 156 -15.97 -9.12 -1.67
N ALA A 157 -15.51 -10.32 -1.96
CA ALA A 157 -14.16 -10.76 -1.60
C ALA A 157 -13.59 -11.65 -2.70
N VAL A 158 -12.39 -11.34 -3.20
CA VAL A 158 -11.77 -12.07 -4.32
C VAL A 158 -11.70 -13.58 -4.08
N ALA A 159 -11.42 -14.00 -2.83
CA ALA A 159 -11.36 -15.42 -2.49
C ALA A 159 -12.71 -16.13 -2.58
N VAL A 160 -13.84 -15.44 -2.32
CA VAL A 160 -15.19 -15.99 -2.52
C VAL A 160 -15.39 -16.33 -4.00
N PHE A 161 -15.13 -15.37 -4.89
CA PHE A 161 -15.32 -15.56 -6.34
C PHE A 161 -14.40 -16.65 -6.90
N LEU A 162 -13.11 -16.65 -6.51
CA LEU A 162 -12.16 -17.65 -6.99
C LEU A 162 -12.50 -19.05 -6.48
N ARG A 163 -12.91 -19.19 -5.21
CA ARG A 163 -13.41 -20.45 -4.66
C ARG A 163 -14.60 -20.98 -5.47
N ASP A 164 -15.58 -20.12 -5.76
CA ASP A 164 -16.78 -20.47 -6.53
C ASP A 164 -16.42 -20.86 -7.99
N LEU A 165 -15.30 -20.34 -8.49
CA LEU A 165 -14.72 -20.73 -9.79
C LEU A 165 -13.85 -22.00 -9.71
N GLY A 166 -13.78 -22.67 -8.56
CA GLY A 166 -13.13 -23.96 -8.38
C GLY A 166 -11.69 -23.94 -7.89
N TYR A 167 -11.18 -22.78 -7.45
CA TYR A 167 -9.85 -22.67 -6.86
C TYR A 167 -9.84 -23.23 -5.43
N THR A 168 -8.70 -23.83 -5.05
CA THR A 168 -8.37 -24.03 -3.63
C THR A 168 -7.71 -22.75 -3.12
N THR A 169 -8.20 -22.20 -2.00
CA THR A 169 -7.86 -20.85 -1.55
C THR A 169 -7.16 -20.85 -0.19
N GLY A 170 -6.04 -20.14 -0.08
CA GLY A 170 -5.28 -19.97 1.16
C GLY A 170 -4.76 -18.55 1.34
N GLU A 171 -4.75 -18.08 2.60
CA GLU A 171 -4.12 -16.81 2.97
C GLU A 171 -3.10 -17.06 4.09
N PHE A 172 -1.91 -16.45 3.97
CA PHE A 172 -0.79 -16.68 4.88
C PHE A 172 -0.09 -15.38 5.24
N GLY A 173 -0.05 -15.07 6.55
CA GLY A 173 0.57 -13.86 7.09
C GLY A 173 -0.43 -12.84 7.59
N LYS A 174 -0.13 -11.55 7.41
CA LYS A 174 -0.96 -10.42 7.87
C LYS A 174 -2.27 -10.29 7.09
N ASN A 175 -3.41 -10.26 7.80
CA ASN A 175 -4.72 -10.00 7.18
C ASN A 175 -5.13 -8.51 7.25
N HIS A 176 -5.26 -7.94 8.43
CA HIS A 176 -5.62 -6.54 8.73
C HIS A 176 -7.03 -6.11 8.30
N LEU A 177 -8.00 -7.02 8.35
CA LEU A 177 -9.40 -6.76 7.99
C LEU A 177 -10.38 -7.00 9.15
N GLY A 178 -9.87 -7.00 10.40
CA GLY A 178 -10.64 -7.16 11.63
C GLY A 178 -10.31 -8.44 12.38
N ASP A 179 -10.71 -8.51 13.64
CA ASP A 179 -10.47 -9.64 14.54
C ASP A 179 -11.76 -10.33 15.04
N HIS A 180 -12.90 -9.92 14.53
CA HIS A 180 -14.16 -10.62 14.77
C HIS A 180 -14.18 -11.97 14.05
N THR A 181 -14.89 -12.94 14.61
CA THR A 181 -15.07 -14.27 14.01
C THR A 181 -15.61 -14.18 12.58
N ALA A 182 -16.55 -13.27 12.34
CA ALA A 182 -17.15 -13.03 11.04
C ALA A 182 -16.20 -12.37 10.03
N SER A 183 -15.07 -11.79 10.47
CA SER A 183 -14.09 -11.15 9.60
C SER A 183 -12.85 -12.01 9.34
N LEU A 184 -12.73 -13.18 9.95
CA LEU A 184 -11.60 -14.06 9.71
C LEU A 184 -11.53 -14.46 8.21
N PRO A 185 -10.35 -14.63 7.65
CA PRO A 185 -10.20 -15.00 6.24
C PRO A 185 -11.03 -16.20 5.81
N THR A 186 -11.16 -17.19 6.70
CA THR A 186 -11.95 -18.40 6.47
C THR A 186 -13.47 -18.17 6.48
N ALA A 187 -13.94 -16.99 6.88
CA ALA A 187 -15.32 -16.54 6.69
C ALA A 187 -15.56 -15.85 5.35
N HIS A 188 -14.49 -15.50 4.64
CA HIS A 188 -14.51 -14.70 3.41
C HIS A 188 -13.89 -15.40 2.19
N GLY A 189 -14.09 -16.72 2.09
CA GLY A 189 -13.75 -17.50 0.90
C GLY A 189 -12.43 -18.24 0.96
N PHE A 190 -11.58 -18.02 1.95
CA PHE A 190 -10.39 -18.85 2.14
C PHE A 190 -10.73 -20.17 2.83
N GLN A 191 -10.15 -21.25 2.33
CA GLN A 191 -10.28 -22.58 2.94
C GLN A 191 -9.22 -22.83 4.00
N GLU A 192 -8.14 -22.07 3.96
CA GLU A 192 -7.06 -22.12 4.97
C GLU A 192 -6.51 -20.71 5.22
N TYR A 193 -6.25 -20.41 6.48
CA TYR A 193 -5.57 -19.21 6.93
C TYR A 193 -4.57 -19.52 8.02
N TRP A 194 -3.33 -19.08 7.87
CA TRP A 194 -2.34 -19.05 8.94
C TRP A 194 -1.73 -17.66 9.02
N GLY A 195 -1.83 -17.00 10.17
CA GLY A 195 -1.28 -15.66 10.29
C GLY A 195 -1.78 -14.87 11.48
N TRP A 196 -1.65 -13.56 11.38
CA TRP A 196 -2.04 -12.58 12.39
C TRP A 196 -2.90 -11.47 11.79
N LEU A 197 -3.71 -10.82 12.66
CA LEU A 197 -4.84 -10.02 12.18
C LEU A 197 -4.57 -8.52 12.10
N TYR A 198 -3.43 -8.00 12.61
CA TYR A 198 -3.09 -6.58 12.60
C TYR A 198 -1.62 -6.36 12.22
N HIS A 199 -1.13 -5.11 12.31
CA HIS A 199 0.26 -4.78 12.02
C HIS A 199 1.23 -5.28 13.11
N LEU A 200 2.53 -5.33 12.77
CA LEU A 200 3.54 -5.98 13.62
C LEU A 200 3.58 -5.42 15.04
N ASP A 201 3.72 -4.11 15.21
CA ASP A 201 3.87 -3.45 16.52
C ASP A 201 2.64 -3.67 17.42
N ALA A 202 1.42 -3.67 16.87
CA ALA A 202 0.22 -4.02 17.63
C ALA A 202 0.22 -5.50 18.08
N MET A 203 0.68 -6.39 17.21
CA MET A 203 0.72 -7.83 17.50
C MET A 203 1.84 -8.23 18.45
N GLN A 204 2.99 -7.54 18.35
CA GLN A 204 4.15 -7.76 19.22
C GLN A 204 3.92 -7.29 20.66
N GLN A 205 2.85 -6.56 20.93
CA GLN A 205 2.50 -5.98 22.22
C GLN A 205 3.64 -5.10 22.82
N VAL A 206 4.46 -4.52 21.98
CA VAL A 206 5.58 -3.66 22.42
C VAL A 206 5.08 -2.46 23.22
N SER A 207 3.88 -1.98 22.89
CA SER A 207 3.29 -0.79 23.48
C SER A 207 2.33 -1.06 24.68
N PHE A 208 2.01 -2.33 25.02
CA PHE A 208 0.88 -2.64 25.90
C PHE A 208 1.14 -3.51 27.14
N PRO A 209 2.38 -3.81 27.58
CA PRO A 209 2.55 -4.72 28.72
C PRO A 209 1.85 -4.25 30.00
N ASP A 210 1.71 -2.93 30.19
CA ASP A 210 1.19 -2.35 31.44
C ASP A 210 -0.28 -1.93 31.38
N ILE A 211 -0.81 -1.61 30.19
CA ILE A 211 -2.19 -1.13 30.07
C ILE A 211 -3.19 -2.24 30.40
N ASN A 212 -2.97 -3.44 29.90
CA ASN A 212 -3.85 -4.59 30.18
C ASN A 212 -3.80 -5.05 31.65
N SER A 213 -2.77 -4.69 32.39
CA SER A 213 -2.64 -4.99 33.83
C SER A 213 -3.12 -3.86 34.73
N SER A 214 -3.45 -2.69 34.18
CA SER A 214 -3.94 -1.54 34.93
C SER A 214 -5.35 -1.79 35.46
N PRO A 215 -5.58 -1.81 36.81
CA PRO A 215 -6.92 -1.95 37.37
C PRO A 215 -7.90 -0.89 36.90
N THR A 216 -7.42 0.34 36.63
CA THR A 216 -8.23 1.44 36.13
C THR A 216 -8.72 1.15 34.70
N VAL A 217 -7.83 0.67 33.83
CA VAL A 217 -8.20 0.32 32.45
C VAL A 217 -9.15 -0.85 32.42
N GLN A 218 -8.89 -1.88 33.21
CA GLN A 218 -9.79 -3.04 33.33
C GLN A 218 -11.18 -2.66 33.85
N ALA A 219 -11.28 -1.66 34.72
CA ALA A 219 -12.55 -1.19 35.25
C ALA A 219 -13.38 -0.41 34.23
N ILE A 220 -12.74 0.31 33.30
CA ILE A 220 -13.45 1.13 32.29
C ILE A 220 -13.59 0.43 30.94
N ALA A 221 -12.74 -0.54 30.64
CA ALA A 221 -12.73 -1.27 29.38
C ALA A 221 -12.36 -2.75 29.61
N PRO A 222 -13.33 -3.59 29.96
CA PRO A 222 -13.11 -5.03 30.09
C PRO A 222 -12.79 -5.65 28.72
N PRO A 223 -12.24 -6.89 28.69
CA PRO A 223 -12.01 -7.62 27.44
C PRO A 223 -13.29 -7.79 26.62
N CYS A 224 -13.19 -7.69 25.29
CA CYS A 224 -14.31 -7.93 24.38
C CYS A 224 -14.58 -9.42 24.24
N LYS A 225 -15.85 -9.79 24.21
CA LYS A 225 -16.31 -11.12 23.86
C LYS A 225 -16.44 -11.24 22.36
N ASN A 226 -15.71 -12.18 21.78
CA ASN A 226 -15.86 -12.52 20.37
C ASN A 226 -16.92 -13.61 20.17
N THR A 227 -17.47 -13.72 18.97
CA THR A 227 -18.26 -14.89 18.59
C THR A 227 -17.37 -16.13 18.71
N PRO A 228 -17.78 -17.17 19.43
CA PRO A 228 -16.97 -18.38 19.61
C PRO A 228 -16.57 -19.01 18.28
N VAL A 229 -15.30 -19.36 18.13
CA VAL A 229 -14.79 -20.19 17.03
C VAL A 229 -14.28 -21.48 17.67
N PRO A 230 -14.64 -22.66 17.17
CA PRO A 230 -14.04 -23.90 17.67
C PRO A 230 -12.51 -23.81 17.64
N GLY A 231 -11.88 -24.03 18.81
CA GLY A 231 -10.43 -23.95 18.99
C GLY A 231 -9.87 -22.58 19.42
N LEU A 232 -10.70 -21.53 19.49
CA LEU A 232 -10.30 -20.22 20.05
C LEU A 232 -11.19 -19.88 21.25
N SER A 233 -10.56 -19.56 22.37
CA SER A 233 -11.25 -19.10 23.59
C SER A 233 -11.21 -17.59 23.73
N ASP A 234 -12.29 -17.02 24.26
CA ASP A 234 -12.30 -15.63 24.68
C ASP A 234 -11.44 -15.41 25.94
N PRO A 235 -10.90 -14.20 26.16
CA PRO A 235 -10.26 -13.83 27.41
C PRO A 235 -11.25 -13.97 28.59
N PRO A 236 -10.77 -14.32 29.80
CA PRO A 236 -11.62 -14.33 30.99
C PRO A 236 -12.28 -12.95 31.23
N GLY A 237 -13.58 -12.95 31.54
CA GLY A 237 -14.32 -11.72 31.82
C GLY A 237 -14.70 -10.89 30.61
N ALA A 238 -14.61 -11.46 29.41
CA ALA A 238 -14.98 -10.77 28.18
C ALA A 238 -16.46 -10.36 28.15
N VAL A 239 -16.75 -9.16 27.65
CA VAL A 239 -18.11 -8.58 27.52
C VAL A 239 -18.47 -8.40 26.05
N ASP A 240 -19.77 -8.36 25.76
CA ASP A 240 -20.28 -8.16 24.41
C ASP A 240 -19.95 -6.73 23.91
N PRO A 241 -19.22 -6.58 22.79
CA PRO A 241 -18.89 -5.26 22.24
C PRO A 241 -20.13 -4.49 21.76
N ALA A 242 -21.25 -5.14 21.50
CA ALA A 242 -22.49 -4.47 21.13
C ALA A 242 -23.13 -3.70 22.31
N THR A 243 -22.76 -4.01 23.55
CA THR A 243 -23.40 -3.45 24.75
C THR A 243 -22.45 -2.66 25.63
N THR A 244 -21.13 -2.78 25.46
CA THR A 244 -20.14 -2.15 26.36
C THR A 244 -18.83 -1.90 25.62
N THR A 245 -18.25 -0.71 25.78
CA THR A 245 -16.88 -0.44 25.33
C THR A 245 -15.91 -1.42 25.96
N CYS A 246 -15.13 -2.11 25.16
CA CYS A 246 -14.23 -3.16 25.62
C CYS A 246 -12.87 -3.07 24.95
N LEU A 247 -11.83 -3.65 25.56
CA LEU A 247 -10.51 -3.80 24.99
C LEU A 247 -10.30 -5.24 24.58
N THR A 248 -9.97 -5.45 23.31
CA THR A 248 -9.57 -6.76 22.82
C THR A 248 -8.04 -6.79 22.76
N PRO A 249 -7.37 -7.67 23.54
CA PRO A 249 -5.97 -7.92 23.29
C PRO A 249 -5.82 -8.54 21.90
N PRO A 250 -4.71 -8.30 21.19
CA PRO A 250 -4.48 -8.92 19.89
C PRO A 250 -4.58 -10.44 20.03
N ARG A 251 -5.32 -11.07 19.11
CA ARG A 251 -5.37 -12.54 19.03
C ARG A 251 -3.95 -13.06 18.75
N PRO A 252 -3.61 -14.28 19.21
CA PRO A 252 -2.35 -14.92 18.83
C PRO A 252 -2.27 -15.11 17.31
N ILE A 253 -1.14 -15.62 16.82
CA ILE A 253 -1.11 -16.22 15.49
C ILE A 253 -2.12 -17.38 15.51
N ILE A 254 -2.96 -17.45 14.49
CA ILE A 254 -4.03 -18.44 14.37
C ILE A 254 -3.86 -19.29 13.11
N TRP A 255 -4.27 -20.54 13.18
CA TRP A 255 -4.36 -21.43 12.03
C TRP A 255 -5.80 -21.88 11.88
N CYS A 256 -6.45 -21.37 10.84
CA CYS A 256 -7.88 -21.59 10.61
C CYS A 256 -8.12 -22.41 9.33
N HIS A 257 -9.17 -23.22 9.36
CA HIS A 257 -9.63 -24.00 8.23
C HIS A 257 -11.15 -23.85 8.08
N SER A 258 -11.62 -23.86 6.84
CA SER A 258 -13.03 -23.95 6.51
C SER A 258 -13.19 -24.82 5.26
N SER A 259 -14.04 -25.84 5.31
CA SER A 259 -14.23 -26.74 4.18
C SER A 259 -14.82 -26.05 2.95
N ASP A 260 -15.56 -24.96 3.15
CA ASP A 260 -16.27 -24.19 2.13
C ASP A 260 -15.96 -22.69 2.14
N GLY A 261 -15.00 -22.24 2.95
CA GLY A 261 -14.63 -20.83 3.06
C GLY A 261 -15.74 -19.95 3.64
N THR A 262 -16.55 -20.48 4.53
CA THR A 262 -17.62 -19.75 5.23
C THR A 262 -17.42 -19.76 6.74
N GLU A 263 -17.97 -18.75 7.42
CA GLU A 263 -17.92 -18.62 8.88
C GLU A 263 -18.46 -19.85 9.60
N LYS A 264 -19.54 -20.43 9.10
CA LYS A 264 -20.24 -21.55 9.73
C LYS A 264 -19.36 -22.80 9.88
N ASN A 265 -18.47 -23.03 8.93
CA ASN A 265 -17.65 -24.25 8.86
C ASN A 265 -16.19 -23.99 9.20
N GLN A 266 -15.87 -22.84 9.78
CA GLN A 266 -14.51 -22.53 10.20
C GLN A 266 -14.15 -23.13 11.56
N THR A 267 -12.90 -23.54 11.69
CA THR A 267 -12.25 -23.96 12.93
C THR A 267 -10.88 -23.32 12.99
N CYS A 268 -10.43 -22.91 14.17
CA CYS A 268 -9.13 -22.28 14.35
C CYS A 268 -8.35 -22.94 15.47
N GLN A 269 -7.03 -22.79 15.41
CA GLN A 269 -6.09 -23.23 16.44
C GLN A 269 -5.19 -22.05 16.81
N ASP A 270 -5.02 -21.86 18.10
CA ASP A 270 -4.05 -20.92 18.65
C ASP A 270 -2.62 -21.44 18.37
N GLN A 271 -1.79 -20.60 17.73
CA GLN A 271 -0.40 -20.90 17.40
C GLN A 271 0.60 -20.13 18.28
N GLY A 272 0.11 -19.52 19.37
CA GLY A 272 0.88 -18.71 20.29
C GLY A 272 1.09 -17.26 19.82
N PRO A 273 1.57 -16.39 20.71
CA PRO A 273 1.69 -14.96 20.45
C PRO A 273 2.77 -14.65 19.39
N LEU A 274 2.57 -13.57 18.66
CA LEU A 274 3.61 -12.96 17.83
C LEU A 274 4.47 -12.05 18.73
N THR A 275 5.46 -12.65 19.39
CA THR A 275 6.42 -11.90 20.21
C THR A 275 7.47 -11.21 19.35
N LEU A 276 8.17 -10.22 19.92
CA LEU A 276 9.29 -9.55 19.24
C LEU A 276 10.40 -10.55 18.82
N GLU A 277 10.65 -11.59 19.63
CA GLU A 277 11.61 -12.65 19.28
C GLU A 277 11.12 -13.48 18.09
N ARG A 278 9.84 -13.88 18.07
CA ARG A 278 9.25 -14.66 16.99
C ARG A 278 9.17 -13.88 15.69
N SER A 279 8.99 -12.54 15.74
CA SER A 279 8.94 -11.70 14.55
C SER A 279 10.24 -11.67 13.76
N LYS A 280 11.38 -12.09 14.34
CA LYS A 280 12.64 -12.27 13.60
C LYS A 280 12.53 -13.27 12.46
N THR A 281 11.68 -14.31 12.63
CA THR A 281 11.55 -15.44 11.69
C THR A 281 10.10 -15.70 11.27
N VAL A 282 9.18 -14.79 11.55
CA VAL A 282 7.76 -14.99 11.23
C VAL A 282 7.49 -15.12 9.73
N ASP A 283 8.30 -14.47 8.88
CA ASP A 283 8.16 -14.59 7.42
C ASP A 283 8.66 -15.94 6.92
N GLU A 284 9.69 -16.51 7.57
CA GLU A 284 10.13 -17.90 7.34
C GLU A 284 9.04 -18.91 7.74
N GLU A 285 8.36 -18.69 8.89
CA GLU A 285 7.22 -19.52 9.29
C GLU A 285 6.09 -19.39 8.26
N THR A 286 5.77 -18.17 7.82
CA THR A 286 4.74 -17.91 6.82
C THR A 286 5.05 -18.62 5.50
N SER A 287 6.31 -18.48 5.01
CA SER A 287 6.77 -19.16 3.79
C SER A 287 6.65 -20.68 3.88
N ALA A 288 7.01 -21.24 5.05
CA ALA A 288 6.88 -22.69 5.29
C ALA A 288 5.40 -23.14 5.23
N LYS A 289 4.47 -22.33 5.73
CA LYS A 289 3.03 -22.61 5.63
C LYS A 289 2.50 -22.50 4.21
N VAL A 290 2.98 -21.52 3.43
CA VAL A 290 2.68 -21.43 1.99
C VAL A 290 3.18 -22.70 1.27
N ILE A 291 4.41 -23.11 1.52
CA ILE A 291 5.02 -24.29 0.89
C ILE A 291 4.23 -25.57 1.25
N ASP A 292 3.86 -25.74 2.51
CA ASP A 292 3.03 -26.88 2.95
C ASP A 292 1.65 -26.89 2.27
N PHE A 293 1.01 -25.72 2.17
CA PHE A 293 -0.26 -25.58 1.43
C PHE A 293 -0.10 -25.98 -0.05
N LEU A 294 0.96 -25.51 -0.71
CA LEU A 294 1.25 -25.85 -2.11
C LEU A 294 1.47 -27.35 -2.30
N ASP A 295 2.17 -28.02 -1.36
CA ASP A 295 2.40 -29.46 -1.41
C ASP A 295 1.11 -30.29 -1.32
N ARG A 296 0.21 -29.88 -0.45
CA ARG A 296 -1.08 -30.55 -0.25
C ARG A 296 -2.07 -30.27 -1.38
N ASN A 297 -1.97 -29.10 -2.00
CA ASN A 297 -2.89 -28.61 -3.02
C ASN A 297 -2.26 -28.50 -4.41
N ASP A 298 -1.23 -29.32 -4.69
CA ASP A 298 -0.63 -29.40 -6.04
C ASP A 298 -1.71 -29.74 -7.07
N PRO A 299 -1.90 -28.90 -8.11
CA PRO A 299 -2.87 -29.15 -9.18
C PRO A 299 -2.72 -30.52 -9.85
N LYS A 300 -1.49 -31.08 -9.88
CA LYS A 300 -1.25 -32.44 -10.40
C LYS A 300 -1.90 -33.53 -9.53
N LYS A 301 -2.10 -33.24 -8.24
CA LYS A 301 -2.73 -34.18 -7.28
C LYS A 301 -4.24 -33.93 -7.16
N THR A 302 -4.63 -32.66 -7.11
CA THR A 302 -6.01 -32.26 -6.80
C THR A 302 -6.88 -32.03 -8.04
N GLY A 303 -6.28 -31.77 -9.20
CA GLY A 303 -6.97 -31.34 -10.41
C GLY A 303 -7.54 -29.92 -10.33
N LYS A 304 -7.22 -29.16 -9.26
CA LYS A 304 -7.75 -27.82 -9.03
C LYS A 304 -6.62 -26.80 -9.03
N PRO A 305 -6.81 -25.59 -9.62
CA PRO A 305 -5.90 -24.49 -9.44
C PRO A 305 -5.94 -23.97 -7.99
N PHE A 306 -4.89 -23.28 -7.56
CA PHE A 306 -4.88 -22.61 -6.27
C PHE A 306 -4.84 -21.09 -6.40
N PHE A 307 -5.39 -20.42 -5.40
CA PHE A 307 -5.19 -19.01 -5.10
C PHE A 307 -4.55 -18.87 -3.72
N VAL A 308 -3.37 -18.29 -3.68
CA VAL A 308 -2.66 -17.98 -2.45
C VAL A 308 -2.48 -16.47 -2.33
N TRP A 309 -2.93 -15.90 -1.21
CA TRP A 309 -2.58 -14.54 -0.79
C TRP A 309 -1.50 -14.64 0.29
N TYR A 310 -0.26 -14.35 -0.11
CA TYR A 310 0.92 -14.43 0.74
C TYR A 310 1.29 -13.04 1.24
N ASN A 311 1.23 -12.84 2.57
CA ASN A 311 1.30 -11.55 3.24
C ASN A 311 2.44 -11.50 4.27
N PRO A 312 3.72 -11.42 3.84
CA PRO A 312 4.84 -11.29 4.76
C PRO A 312 4.77 -9.99 5.56
N ALA A 313 5.41 -9.95 6.74
CA ALA A 313 5.36 -8.84 7.68
C ALA A 313 6.27 -7.66 7.34
N ARG A 314 7.36 -7.92 6.62
CA ARG A 314 8.37 -6.89 6.29
C ARG A 314 7.84 -5.96 5.20
N MET A 315 8.12 -4.65 5.28
CA MET A 315 9.04 -3.93 6.21
C MET A 315 8.28 -3.07 7.24
N HIS A 316 7.16 -3.53 7.75
CA HIS A 316 6.44 -2.77 8.78
C HIS A 316 7.27 -2.60 10.07
N VAL A 317 7.16 -1.48 10.73
CA VAL A 317 7.66 -1.22 12.08
C VAL A 317 6.93 -2.16 13.09
N THR A 318 7.56 -2.83 14.08
CA THR A 318 9.00 -2.84 14.32
C THR A 318 9.64 -4.07 13.66
N THR A 319 10.44 -3.82 12.62
CA THR A 319 11.16 -4.91 11.96
C THR A 319 12.34 -5.37 12.82
N VAL A 320 12.37 -6.66 13.15
CA VAL A 320 13.48 -7.33 13.82
C VAL A 320 14.01 -8.42 12.90
N LEU A 321 15.31 -8.37 12.61
CA LEU A 321 15.93 -9.27 11.66
C LEU A 321 16.36 -10.59 12.32
N SER A 322 16.32 -11.69 11.57
CA SER A 322 16.97 -12.92 12.00
C SER A 322 18.50 -12.74 12.00
N PRO A 323 19.26 -13.57 12.77
CA PRO A 323 20.71 -13.39 12.93
C PRO A 323 21.49 -13.33 11.62
N LYS A 324 21.06 -14.10 10.59
CA LYS A 324 21.68 -14.09 9.25
C LYS A 324 21.62 -12.70 8.61
N TYR A 325 20.48 -12.04 8.68
CA TYR A 325 20.28 -10.73 8.04
C TYR A 325 20.74 -9.58 8.94
N GLN A 326 20.63 -9.73 10.24
CA GLN A 326 21.21 -8.78 11.19
C GLN A 326 22.73 -8.64 10.99
N ALA A 327 23.43 -9.72 10.64
CA ALA A 327 24.86 -9.70 10.33
C ALA A 327 25.21 -8.95 9.02
N MET A 328 24.24 -8.62 8.19
CA MET A 328 24.43 -7.83 6.96
C MET A 328 24.38 -6.33 7.22
N VAL A 329 23.85 -5.92 8.37
CA VAL A 329 23.71 -4.50 8.75
C VAL A 329 25.07 -3.89 9.11
N GLY A 330 25.37 -2.72 8.55
CA GLY A 330 26.59 -1.95 8.82
C GLY A 330 27.73 -2.24 7.84
N THR A 331 28.86 -1.61 8.10
CA THR A 331 30.04 -1.64 7.19
C THR A 331 30.84 -2.93 7.26
N THR A 332 30.70 -3.73 8.31
CA THR A 332 31.49 -4.94 8.55
C THR A 332 31.31 -5.99 7.45
N GLY A 333 30.13 -6.04 6.83
CA GLY A 333 29.84 -6.92 5.69
C GLY A 333 30.26 -6.35 4.33
N GLY A 334 30.80 -5.12 4.27
CA GLY A 334 31.26 -4.45 3.05
C GLY A 334 30.13 -3.95 2.12
N LYS A 335 28.88 -3.96 2.58
CA LYS A 335 27.72 -3.57 1.78
C LYS A 335 27.08 -2.22 2.18
N ASP A 336 27.42 -1.66 3.34
CA ASP A 336 26.80 -0.45 3.92
C ASP A 336 25.26 -0.53 4.05
N TRP A 337 24.75 -1.72 4.33
CA TRP A 337 23.31 -1.94 4.44
C TRP A 337 22.78 -1.52 5.82
N GLY A 338 21.59 -0.91 5.83
CA GLY A 338 20.80 -0.67 7.03
C GLY A 338 19.85 -1.83 7.33
N VAL A 339 18.97 -1.61 8.31
CA VAL A 339 17.91 -2.55 8.68
C VAL A 339 16.96 -2.78 7.49
N ASN A 340 16.66 -1.71 6.74
CA ASN A 340 15.76 -1.77 5.59
C ASN A 340 16.28 -2.72 4.51
N GLU A 341 17.52 -2.54 4.04
CA GLU A 341 18.10 -3.34 2.97
C GLU A 341 18.27 -4.81 3.39
N ALA A 342 18.70 -5.04 4.62
CA ALA A 342 18.82 -6.39 5.16
C ALA A 342 17.45 -7.07 5.36
N GLY A 343 16.43 -6.31 5.75
CA GLY A 343 15.05 -6.78 5.86
C GLY A 343 14.43 -7.07 4.49
N MET A 344 14.67 -6.22 3.50
CA MET A 344 14.27 -6.47 2.11
C MET A 344 14.92 -7.73 1.56
N LYS A 345 16.19 -7.99 1.92
CA LYS A 345 16.86 -9.24 1.53
C LYS A 345 16.25 -10.46 2.21
N GLN A 346 15.85 -10.35 3.49
CA GLN A 346 15.15 -11.42 4.20
C GLN A 346 13.80 -11.70 3.54
N LEU A 347 13.04 -10.68 3.20
CA LEU A 347 11.78 -10.78 2.46
C LEU A 347 12.00 -11.46 1.09
N ASP A 348 12.98 -10.99 0.33
CA ASP A 348 13.30 -11.51 -1.00
C ASP A 348 13.71 -12.99 -0.98
N ASP A 349 14.53 -13.41 -0.01
CA ASP A 349 14.91 -14.80 0.17
C ASP A 349 13.68 -15.70 0.48
N ASN A 350 12.76 -15.22 1.30
CA ASN A 350 11.52 -15.92 1.60
C ASN A 350 10.61 -16.08 0.37
N ILE A 351 10.51 -15.06 -0.46
CA ILE A 351 9.85 -15.14 -1.78
C ILE A 351 10.55 -16.16 -2.67
N GLY A 352 11.90 -16.15 -2.67
CA GLY A 352 12.72 -17.11 -3.40
C GLY A 352 12.42 -18.57 -3.05
N TYR A 353 12.19 -18.90 -1.77
CA TYR A 353 11.79 -20.24 -1.34
C TYR A 353 10.43 -20.66 -1.92
N VAL A 354 9.47 -19.74 -1.97
CA VAL A 354 8.14 -20.01 -2.55
C VAL A 354 8.23 -20.18 -4.09
N LEU A 355 8.99 -19.31 -4.78
CA LEU A 355 9.23 -19.46 -6.23
C LEU A 355 9.91 -20.78 -6.57
N LYS A 356 10.93 -21.15 -5.79
CA LYS A 356 11.63 -22.43 -5.94
C LYS A 356 10.67 -23.62 -5.76
N LYS A 357 9.76 -23.53 -4.79
CA LYS A 357 8.73 -24.56 -4.59
C LYS A 357 7.82 -24.70 -5.81
N LEU A 358 7.36 -23.61 -6.40
CA LEU A 358 6.54 -23.63 -7.61
C LEU A 358 7.31 -24.25 -8.80
N GLU A 359 8.62 -23.99 -8.91
CA GLU A 359 9.50 -24.65 -9.91
C GLU A 359 9.56 -26.15 -9.68
N ASP A 360 9.86 -26.58 -8.44
CA ASP A 360 10.01 -27.99 -8.10
C ASP A 360 8.73 -28.80 -8.35
N MET A 361 7.57 -28.16 -8.18
CA MET A 361 6.27 -28.71 -8.53
C MET A 361 6.04 -28.72 -10.06
N GLY A 362 6.83 -27.95 -10.85
CA GLY A 362 6.60 -27.69 -12.26
C GLY A 362 5.29 -26.93 -12.50
N GLN A 363 4.95 -26.02 -11.57
CA GLN A 363 3.74 -25.19 -11.62
C GLN A 363 4.05 -23.71 -11.88
N LEU A 364 5.32 -23.29 -11.82
CA LEU A 364 5.70 -21.88 -11.94
C LEU A 364 5.21 -21.26 -13.25
N ASP A 365 5.27 -22.00 -14.37
CA ASP A 365 4.86 -21.50 -15.68
C ASP A 365 3.34 -21.47 -15.87
N ASN A 366 2.57 -22.18 -15.04
CA ASN A 366 1.11 -22.10 -15.01
C ASN A 366 0.63 -21.27 -13.81
N THR A 367 1.48 -20.40 -13.26
CA THR A 367 1.14 -19.55 -12.11
C THR A 367 1.33 -18.08 -12.45
N ILE A 368 0.30 -17.29 -12.20
CA ILE A 368 0.42 -15.83 -12.11
C ILE A 368 1.09 -15.52 -10.78
N VAL A 369 2.27 -14.92 -10.84
CA VAL A 369 2.98 -14.46 -9.63
C VAL A 369 2.99 -12.93 -9.63
N VAL A 370 2.42 -12.34 -8.59
CA VAL A 370 2.39 -10.89 -8.36
C VAL A 370 3.16 -10.58 -7.09
N PHE A 371 4.02 -9.57 -7.13
CA PHE A 371 4.59 -8.94 -5.94
C PHE A 371 4.20 -7.47 -5.90
N THR A 372 3.67 -7.03 -4.77
CA THR A 372 3.33 -5.63 -4.49
C THR A 372 3.34 -5.38 -2.98
N THR A 373 2.86 -4.20 -2.57
CA THR A 373 2.64 -3.80 -1.18
C THR A 373 1.25 -3.17 -1.02
N ASP A 374 0.82 -3.01 0.20
CA ASP A 374 -0.52 -2.48 0.55
C ASP A 374 -0.62 -0.96 0.51
N ASN A 375 0.49 -0.23 0.72
CA ASN A 375 0.58 1.24 0.66
C ASN A 375 2.00 1.69 0.28
N GLY A 376 2.19 2.99 0.14
CA GLY A 376 3.51 3.58 -0.05
C GLY A 376 4.39 3.50 1.19
N ALA A 377 5.66 3.92 1.08
CA ALA A 377 6.62 3.90 2.17
C ALA A 377 6.14 4.67 3.39
N GLU A 378 6.42 4.14 4.59
CA GLU A 378 6.21 4.84 5.86
C GLU A 378 7.51 5.51 6.31
N THR A 379 7.86 6.63 5.66
CA THR A 379 9.17 7.28 5.84
C THR A 379 9.39 7.77 7.28
N VAL A 380 8.32 8.01 8.02
CA VAL A 380 8.39 8.43 9.43
C VAL A 380 8.99 7.36 10.34
N THR A 381 8.91 6.09 9.95
CA THR A 381 9.48 4.96 10.70
C THR A 381 10.82 4.49 10.17
N TYR A 382 11.43 5.27 9.25
CA TYR A 382 12.78 4.93 8.76
C TYR A 382 13.73 4.58 9.92
N PRO A 383 14.52 3.50 9.85
CA PRO A 383 14.83 2.70 8.65
C PRO A 383 13.86 1.54 8.35
N ASP A 384 12.85 1.25 9.17
CA ASP A 384 11.92 0.14 8.92
C ASP A 384 11.10 0.36 7.64
N GLY A 385 10.29 1.42 7.60
CA GLY A 385 9.34 1.71 6.52
C GLY A 385 9.97 2.22 5.21
N GLY A 386 11.29 2.36 5.14
CA GLY A 386 12.02 2.76 3.94
C GLY A 386 11.73 4.18 3.46
N ILE A 387 12.01 4.42 2.19
CA ILE A 387 11.88 5.73 1.54
C ILE A 387 11.20 5.62 0.17
N THR A 388 10.71 6.75 -0.34
CA THR A 388 10.13 6.87 -1.68
C THR A 388 10.63 8.16 -2.35
N PRO A 389 10.81 8.19 -3.68
CA PRO A 389 11.15 9.42 -4.40
C PRO A 389 9.96 10.36 -4.55
N PHE A 390 8.75 9.85 -4.36
CA PHE A 390 7.51 10.61 -4.50
C PHE A 390 7.25 11.46 -3.25
N LYS A 391 6.51 12.55 -3.42
CA LYS A 391 6.12 13.41 -2.32
C LYS A 391 5.17 12.67 -1.37
N GLY A 392 5.29 12.94 -0.06
CA GLY A 392 4.46 12.33 0.98
C GLY A 392 4.87 10.89 1.31
N GLN A 393 4.04 10.23 2.08
CA GLN A 393 4.26 8.90 2.63
C GLN A 393 2.94 8.22 2.99
N LYS A 394 2.98 6.99 3.50
CA LYS A 394 1.83 6.27 4.08
C LYS A 394 0.94 7.20 4.92
N GLY A 395 -0.37 7.10 4.76
CA GLY A 395 -1.36 7.97 5.41
C GLY A 395 -1.70 9.25 4.66
N GLU A 396 -0.90 9.65 3.67
CA GLU A 396 -1.04 10.91 2.96
C GLU A 396 -1.56 10.72 1.53
N ALA A 397 -2.36 11.67 1.04
CA ALA A 397 -2.93 11.61 -0.32
C ALA A 397 -1.97 12.08 -1.43
N TRP A 398 -0.68 12.24 -1.13
CA TRP A 398 0.38 12.42 -2.11
C TRP A 398 0.72 11.11 -2.81
N GLU A 399 1.42 11.18 -3.94
CA GLU A 399 1.84 9.97 -4.67
C GLU A 399 2.68 9.03 -3.80
N GLY A 400 3.52 9.56 -2.89
CA GLY A 400 4.33 8.74 -1.99
C GLY A 400 3.55 7.85 -1.02
N GLY A 401 2.30 8.20 -0.72
CA GLY A 401 1.43 7.37 0.11
C GLY A 401 0.69 6.28 -0.67
N TYR A 402 0.55 6.42 -1.98
CA TYR A 402 -0.26 5.55 -2.84
C TYR A 402 0.55 4.79 -3.88
N ARG A 403 1.55 5.45 -4.50
CA ARG A 403 2.34 4.84 -5.57
C ARG A 403 3.30 3.81 -5.00
N SER A 404 3.08 2.57 -5.40
CA SER A 404 3.72 1.39 -4.84
C SER A 404 4.40 0.56 -5.92
N PRO A 405 5.41 -0.26 -5.59
CA PRO A 405 5.98 -1.18 -6.54
C PRO A 405 4.97 -2.28 -6.89
N LEU A 406 4.97 -2.67 -8.15
CA LEU A 406 4.23 -3.83 -8.65
C LEU A 406 5.03 -4.51 -9.75
N VAL A 407 5.35 -5.77 -9.56
CA VAL A 407 5.88 -6.64 -10.60
C VAL A 407 5.01 -7.89 -10.74
N ILE A 408 4.86 -8.36 -11.97
CA ILE A 408 4.04 -9.53 -12.29
C ILE A 408 4.75 -10.43 -13.30
N ARG A 409 4.62 -11.73 -13.10
CA ARG A 409 4.99 -12.78 -14.04
C ARG A 409 3.75 -13.58 -14.44
N TRP A 410 3.50 -13.68 -15.74
CA TRP A 410 2.43 -14.51 -16.30
C TRP A 410 2.86 -15.04 -17.68
N PRO A 411 3.58 -16.16 -17.74
CA PRO A 411 4.12 -16.69 -18.97
C PRO A 411 3.06 -17.01 -20.02
N GLY A 412 3.37 -16.70 -21.28
CA GLY A 412 2.42 -16.86 -22.39
C GLY A 412 1.37 -15.75 -22.51
N HIS A 413 1.21 -14.91 -21.51
CA HIS A 413 0.25 -13.79 -21.48
C HIS A 413 0.96 -12.44 -21.39
N ILE A 414 1.95 -12.30 -20.52
CA ILE A 414 2.75 -11.08 -20.38
C ILE A 414 4.15 -11.36 -20.92
N LYS A 415 4.58 -10.54 -21.88
CA LYS A 415 5.92 -10.64 -22.45
C LYS A 415 6.97 -10.21 -21.41
N PRO A 416 8.07 -10.96 -21.25
CA PRO A 416 9.21 -10.55 -20.43
C PRO A 416 9.70 -9.13 -20.75
N GLU A 417 10.29 -8.46 -19.74
CA GLU A 417 10.82 -7.08 -19.83
C GLU A 417 9.77 -6.04 -20.24
N THR A 418 8.48 -6.28 -19.99
CA THR A 418 7.44 -5.32 -20.31
C THR A 418 7.37 -4.20 -19.24
N ILE A 419 7.26 -2.96 -19.68
CA ILE A 419 7.00 -1.81 -18.82
C ILE A 419 5.54 -1.38 -19.00
N LYS A 420 4.80 -1.34 -17.91
CA LYS A 420 3.41 -0.85 -17.84
C LYS A 420 3.40 0.53 -17.17
N ASP A 421 3.07 1.57 -17.92
CA ASP A 421 3.16 2.97 -17.48
C ASP A 421 1.81 3.67 -17.35
N GLN A 422 0.71 2.95 -17.57
CA GLN A 422 -0.64 3.47 -17.36
C GLN A 422 -1.13 3.12 -15.95
N MET A 423 -2.11 3.89 -15.48
CA MET A 423 -2.69 3.74 -14.15
C MET A 423 -3.30 2.35 -13.94
N PHE A 424 -2.89 1.68 -12.88
CA PHE A 424 -3.47 0.43 -12.37
C PHE A 424 -3.63 0.58 -10.86
N ALA A 425 -4.73 0.13 -10.28
CA ALA A 425 -4.98 0.30 -8.85
C ALA A 425 -5.24 -1.03 -8.14
N ALA A 426 -5.01 -1.05 -6.83
CA ALA A 426 -5.28 -2.23 -6.00
C ALA A 426 -6.73 -2.74 -6.15
N LEU A 427 -7.67 -1.83 -6.32
CA LEU A 427 -9.09 -2.11 -6.58
C LEU A 427 -9.34 -3.01 -7.81
N ASP A 428 -8.46 -2.91 -8.81
CA ASP A 428 -8.64 -3.55 -10.12
C ASP A 428 -8.37 -5.06 -10.08
N TRP A 429 -7.67 -5.53 -9.05
CA TRP A 429 -7.31 -6.94 -8.96
C TRP A 429 -8.51 -7.86 -8.84
N LEU A 430 -9.53 -7.51 -8.03
CA LEU A 430 -10.69 -8.39 -7.86
C LEU A 430 -11.38 -8.67 -9.20
N PRO A 431 -11.90 -7.68 -9.97
CA PRO A 431 -12.57 -7.96 -11.24
C PRO A 431 -11.63 -8.60 -12.26
N THR A 432 -10.34 -8.21 -12.28
CA THR A 432 -9.35 -8.76 -13.21
C THR A 432 -9.06 -10.24 -12.94
N LEU A 433 -8.84 -10.63 -11.67
CA LEU A 433 -8.57 -12.04 -11.33
C LEU A 433 -9.80 -12.92 -11.54
N VAL A 434 -11.00 -12.39 -11.30
CA VAL A 434 -12.26 -13.12 -11.57
C VAL A 434 -12.42 -13.39 -13.07
N ASP A 435 -12.18 -12.41 -13.94
CA ASP A 435 -12.22 -12.61 -15.40
C ASP A 435 -11.13 -13.58 -15.87
N ILE A 436 -9.90 -13.43 -15.42
CA ILE A 436 -8.79 -14.36 -15.73
C ILE A 436 -9.14 -15.79 -15.32
N ALA A 437 -9.79 -15.97 -14.18
CA ALA A 437 -10.24 -17.28 -13.68
C ALA A 437 -11.43 -17.87 -14.46
N GLY A 438 -11.94 -17.16 -15.48
CA GLY A 438 -13.07 -17.57 -16.29
C GLY A 438 -14.43 -17.30 -15.66
N GLY A 439 -14.49 -16.35 -14.74
CA GLY A 439 -15.72 -15.79 -14.18
C GLY A 439 -16.34 -14.71 -15.07
N PRO A 440 -17.35 -13.98 -14.55
CA PRO A 440 -17.92 -12.83 -15.26
C PRO A 440 -16.85 -11.76 -15.53
N THR A 441 -16.94 -11.07 -16.66
CA THR A 441 -16.11 -9.88 -16.92
C THR A 441 -16.35 -8.81 -15.86
N GLY A 442 -15.43 -7.87 -15.68
CA GLY A 442 -15.53 -6.84 -14.65
C GLY A 442 -16.86 -6.11 -14.63
N ASP A 443 -17.37 -5.70 -15.79
CA ASP A 443 -18.66 -5.01 -15.92
C ASP A 443 -19.85 -5.94 -15.62
N ASP A 444 -19.78 -7.21 -16.01
CA ASP A 444 -20.85 -8.19 -15.73
C ASP A 444 -20.90 -8.52 -14.25
N LEU A 445 -19.74 -8.70 -13.62
CA LEU A 445 -19.63 -8.95 -12.19
C LEU A 445 -20.21 -7.77 -11.39
N LYS A 446 -19.82 -6.54 -11.76
CA LYS A 446 -20.35 -5.32 -11.15
C LYS A 446 -21.86 -5.24 -11.26
N ARG A 447 -22.41 -5.46 -12.45
CA ARG A 447 -23.88 -5.45 -12.66
C ARG A 447 -24.60 -6.50 -11.80
N GLN A 448 -24.05 -7.71 -11.66
CA GLN A 448 -24.63 -8.75 -10.81
C GLN A 448 -24.67 -8.34 -9.35
N ILE A 449 -23.59 -7.75 -8.84
CA ILE A 449 -23.48 -7.27 -7.43
C ILE A 449 -24.44 -6.09 -7.21
N GLU A 450 -24.49 -5.13 -8.12
CA GLU A 450 -25.38 -3.96 -8.04
C GLU A 450 -26.88 -4.35 -8.11
N ALA A 451 -27.19 -5.42 -8.82
CA ALA A 451 -28.54 -5.98 -8.84
C ALA A 451 -28.87 -6.80 -7.59
N GLY A 452 -27.87 -7.20 -6.78
CA GLY A 452 -28.04 -8.12 -5.66
C GLY A 452 -28.26 -9.57 -6.10
N ASN A 453 -27.77 -9.94 -7.27
CA ASN A 453 -28.00 -11.26 -7.88
C ASN A 453 -26.86 -12.24 -7.63
N TYR A 454 -25.72 -11.81 -7.03
CA TYR A 454 -24.64 -12.72 -6.71
C TYR A 454 -24.90 -13.40 -5.35
N PRO A 455 -24.97 -14.74 -5.29
CA PRO A 455 -25.30 -15.45 -4.05
C PRO A 455 -24.29 -15.17 -2.94
N GLY A 456 -24.77 -14.85 -1.74
CA GLY A 456 -23.95 -14.62 -0.55
C GLY A 456 -23.25 -13.26 -0.52
N ILE A 457 -23.39 -12.44 -1.56
CA ILE A 457 -22.83 -11.08 -1.62
C ILE A 457 -23.94 -10.05 -1.40
N VAL A 458 -23.69 -9.09 -0.53
CA VAL A 458 -24.65 -7.99 -0.29
C VAL A 458 -24.72 -7.07 -1.52
N LYS A 459 -25.89 -6.47 -1.74
CA LYS A 459 -26.07 -5.49 -2.82
C LYS A 459 -25.19 -4.25 -2.54
N THR A 460 -24.22 -4.02 -3.40
CA THR A 460 -23.27 -2.91 -3.34
C THR A 460 -22.71 -2.63 -4.73
N THR A 461 -21.60 -1.88 -4.85
CA THR A 461 -20.92 -1.65 -6.14
C THR A 461 -19.43 -1.91 -6.03
N LEU A 462 -18.79 -2.30 -7.13
CA LEU A 462 -17.34 -2.38 -7.24
C LEU A 462 -16.77 -1.07 -7.79
N ASP A 463 -15.64 -0.64 -7.25
CA ASP A 463 -14.87 0.50 -7.76
C ASP A 463 -13.70 0.06 -8.66
N GLY A 464 -13.33 -1.21 -8.58
CA GLY A 464 -12.35 -1.85 -9.46
C GLY A 464 -12.84 -1.97 -10.89
N VAL A 465 -11.91 -1.90 -11.84
CA VAL A 465 -12.15 -2.15 -13.27
C VAL A 465 -11.31 -3.33 -13.73
N ASP A 466 -11.79 -4.07 -14.71
CA ASP A 466 -11.07 -5.20 -15.28
C ASP A 466 -9.90 -4.70 -16.15
N GLN A 467 -8.72 -5.17 -15.86
CA GLN A 467 -7.46 -4.79 -16.51
C GLN A 467 -6.84 -5.94 -17.33
N ARG A 468 -7.54 -7.04 -17.51
CA ARG A 468 -6.99 -8.22 -18.21
C ARG A 468 -6.42 -7.87 -19.57
N ALA A 469 -7.19 -7.13 -20.39
CA ALA A 469 -6.73 -6.73 -21.72
C ALA A 469 -5.44 -5.88 -21.69
N TYR A 470 -5.31 -4.99 -20.70
CA TYR A 470 -4.11 -4.21 -20.51
C TYR A 470 -2.95 -5.06 -20.01
N LEU A 471 -3.18 -6.01 -19.09
CA LEU A 471 -2.14 -6.94 -18.62
C LEU A 471 -1.58 -7.78 -19.77
N GLU A 472 -2.44 -8.41 -20.54
CA GLU A 472 -2.06 -9.27 -21.67
C GLU A 472 -1.50 -8.49 -22.88
N GLY A 473 -1.62 -7.15 -22.89
CA GLY A 473 -1.16 -6.29 -23.98
C GLY A 473 -2.05 -6.36 -25.23
N THR A 474 -3.28 -6.85 -25.11
CA THR A 474 -4.32 -6.79 -26.15
C THR A 474 -4.98 -5.40 -26.21
N ALA A 475 -4.84 -4.60 -25.16
CA ALA A 475 -5.13 -3.17 -25.12
C ALA A 475 -3.87 -2.38 -24.72
N ASP A 476 -3.58 -1.31 -25.46
CA ASP A 476 -2.44 -0.41 -25.17
C ASP A 476 -2.70 0.50 -23.96
N LYS A 477 -3.97 0.68 -23.61
CA LYS A 477 -4.39 1.59 -22.52
C LYS A 477 -5.00 0.81 -21.38
N SER A 478 -4.76 1.29 -20.17
CA SER A 478 -5.48 0.86 -18.98
C SER A 478 -6.98 1.16 -19.13
N ALA A 479 -7.81 0.31 -18.56
CA ALA A 479 -9.25 0.54 -18.45
C ALA A 479 -9.58 1.62 -17.39
N ARG A 480 -8.61 1.99 -16.54
CA ARG A 480 -8.80 2.98 -15.47
C ARG A 480 -8.40 4.37 -15.93
N ASP A 481 -9.37 5.28 -16.01
CA ASP A 481 -9.15 6.70 -16.27
C ASP A 481 -9.20 7.58 -15.00
N VAL A 482 -9.85 7.11 -13.92
CA VAL A 482 -10.13 7.88 -12.70
C VAL A 482 -9.68 7.14 -11.46
N PHE A 483 -9.08 7.87 -10.50
CA PHE A 483 -8.75 7.36 -9.18
C PHE A 483 -8.98 8.43 -8.11
N PHE A 484 -9.62 8.04 -6.99
CA PHE A 484 -9.91 8.92 -5.87
C PHE A 484 -8.94 8.69 -4.72
N TYR A 485 -8.36 9.78 -4.22
CA TYR A 485 -7.45 9.76 -3.07
C TYR A 485 -8.19 10.24 -1.83
N TYR A 486 -8.07 9.46 -0.77
CA TYR A 486 -8.65 9.77 0.53
C TYR A 486 -7.53 9.93 1.57
N SER A 487 -7.71 10.81 2.55
CA SER A 487 -6.92 10.84 3.79
C SER A 487 -7.86 10.46 4.92
N GLY A 488 -7.73 9.25 5.47
CA GLY A 488 -8.79 8.68 6.30
C GLY A 488 -10.09 8.56 5.51
N ALA A 489 -11.17 9.12 6.05
CA ALA A 489 -12.47 9.21 5.39
C ALA A 489 -12.63 10.49 4.53
N THR A 490 -11.65 11.39 4.53
CA THR A 490 -11.76 12.70 3.87
C THR A 490 -11.38 12.62 2.40
N PRO A 491 -12.27 13.02 1.46
CA PRO A 491 -11.92 13.23 0.06
C PRO A 491 -10.78 14.24 -0.07
N SER A 492 -9.66 13.84 -0.65
CA SER A 492 -8.44 14.67 -0.67
C SER A 492 -8.00 15.07 -2.06
N ALA A 493 -7.99 14.15 -3.01
CA ALA A 493 -7.67 14.46 -4.40
C ALA A 493 -8.39 13.51 -5.34
N VAL A 494 -8.55 13.90 -6.61
CA VAL A 494 -8.99 13.02 -7.68
C VAL A 494 -8.01 13.12 -8.84
N ARG A 495 -7.69 11.97 -9.41
CA ARG A 495 -6.87 11.86 -10.61
C ARG A 495 -7.72 11.45 -11.80
N TYR A 496 -7.63 12.22 -12.88
CA TYR A 496 -8.16 11.89 -14.19
C TYR A 496 -7.00 11.74 -15.18
N ARG A 497 -6.72 10.50 -15.59
CA ARG A 497 -5.53 10.18 -16.42
C ARG A 497 -4.23 10.69 -15.78
N ASN A 498 -3.59 11.68 -16.39
CA ASN A 498 -2.36 12.28 -15.88
C ASN A 498 -2.57 13.52 -14.99
N TRP A 499 -3.83 13.95 -14.81
CA TRP A 499 -4.17 15.15 -14.07
C TRP A 499 -4.67 14.82 -12.67
N LYS A 500 -4.02 15.38 -11.66
CA LYS A 500 -4.42 15.24 -10.26
C LYS A 500 -4.88 16.59 -9.73
N MET A 501 -6.09 16.63 -9.19
CA MET A 501 -6.72 17.79 -8.60
C MET A 501 -6.82 17.58 -7.09
N TYR A 502 -6.33 18.55 -6.30
CA TYR A 502 -6.15 18.44 -4.86
C TYR A 502 -7.11 19.39 -4.14
N TYR A 503 -7.87 18.87 -3.18
CA TYR A 503 -8.87 19.60 -2.39
C TYR A 503 -8.43 19.77 -0.94
N SER A 504 -7.77 18.76 -0.38
CA SER A 504 -7.16 18.79 0.94
C SER A 504 -5.91 17.93 0.96
N MET A 505 -4.96 18.30 1.78
CA MET A 505 -3.71 17.56 1.89
C MET A 505 -3.21 17.53 3.32
N SER A 506 -2.48 16.47 3.66
CA SER A 506 -1.72 16.40 4.90
C SER A 506 -0.61 17.46 4.91
N PRO A 507 -0.31 18.08 6.06
CA PRO A 507 0.84 18.97 6.18
C PRO A 507 2.20 18.30 5.92
N GLY A 508 2.22 16.97 5.86
CA GLY A 508 3.39 16.17 5.53
C GLY A 508 4.28 15.79 6.72
N GLY A 509 5.17 14.82 6.47
CA GLY A 509 6.15 14.33 7.45
C GLY A 509 5.51 13.58 8.63
N ALA A 510 6.25 13.50 9.74
CA ALA A 510 5.80 12.79 10.96
C ALA A 510 4.47 13.34 11.54
N THR A 511 4.12 14.57 11.20
CA THR A 511 2.89 15.22 11.67
C THR A 511 1.67 14.88 10.82
N GLY A 512 1.86 14.26 9.65
CA GLY A 512 0.78 13.94 8.69
C GLY A 512 -0.33 13.06 9.27
N TRP A 513 0.00 12.20 10.23
CA TRP A 513 -0.96 11.35 10.93
C TRP A 513 -1.76 12.08 12.03
N PHE A 514 -1.21 13.15 12.61
CA PHE A 514 -1.71 13.76 13.85
C PHE A 514 -2.30 15.15 13.64
N LEU A 515 -1.88 15.87 12.61
CA LEU A 515 -2.35 17.23 12.36
C LEU A 515 -3.56 17.25 11.42
N PRO A 516 -4.44 18.26 11.57
CA PRO A 516 -5.58 18.43 10.67
C PRO A 516 -5.13 18.59 9.22
N LEU A 517 -5.92 18.05 8.29
CA LEU A 517 -5.74 18.28 6.87
C LEU A 517 -5.89 19.76 6.54
N GLN A 518 -5.05 20.24 5.66
CA GLN A 518 -5.18 21.58 5.07
C GLN A 518 -6.17 21.51 3.90
N THR A 519 -7.30 22.20 4.03
CA THR A 519 -8.27 22.35 2.95
C THR A 519 -7.91 23.57 2.12
N PHE A 520 -7.89 23.42 0.81
CA PHE A 520 -7.56 24.49 -0.12
C PHE A 520 -8.78 25.35 -0.45
N HIS A 521 -8.62 26.67 -0.43
CA HIS A 521 -9.66 27.59 -0.88
C HIS A 521 -9.89 27.46 -2.40
N TRP A 522 -8.84 27.19 -3.16
CA TRP A 522 -8.86 26.85 -4.57
C TRP A 522 -8.24 25.48 -4.79
N THR A 523 -8.88 24.67 -5.61
CA THR A 523 -8.35 23.37 -6.02
C THR A 523 -7.00 23.55 -6.70
N LEU A 524 -5.97 22.85 -6.22
CA LEU A 524 -4.69 22.79 -6.92
C LEU A 524 -4.76 21.72 -8.01
N VAL A 525 -3.96 21.89 -9.05
CA VAL A 525 -3.90 20.93 -10.16
C VAL A 525 -2.45 20.70 -10.59
N ALA A 526 -2.12 19.44 -10.83
CA ALA A 526 -0.84 19.06 -11.40
C ALA A 526 -1.01 17.99 -12.48
N ASN A 527 -0.12 18.01 -13.47
CA ASN A 527 0.04 16.88 -14.38
C ASN A 527 1.18 16.00 -13.88
N ILE A 528 0.85 14.87 -13.28
CA ILE A 528 1.82 13.98 -12.62
C ILE A 528 2.74 13.21 -13.59
N LYS A 529 2.56 13.31 -14.90
CA LYS A 529 3.54 12.84 -15.89
C LYS A 529 4.53 13.93 -16.30
N ARG A 530 4.21 15.23 -16.06
CA ARG A 530 5.14 16.35 -16.18
C ARG A 530 5.90 16.60 -14.87
N ASP A 531 5.22 16.36 -13.74
CA ASP A 531 5.75 16.52 -12.39
C ASP A 531 5.45 15.26 -11.55
N PRO A 532 6.15 14.14 -11.79
CA PRO A 532 5.86 12.87 -11.13
C PRO A 532 6.12 12.87 -9.63
N PHE A 533 6.91 13.84 -9.15
CA PHE A 533 7.26 13.97 -7.74
C PHE A 533 6.46 15.06 -7.02
N GLU A 534 5.44 15.65 -7.68
CA GLU A 534 4.58 16.69 -7.12
C GLU A 534 5.36 17.88 -6.52
N GLN A 535 6.50 18.24 -7.15
CA GLN A 535 7.39 19.30 -6.68
C GLN A 535 6.78 20.70 -6.88
N THR A 536 5.87 20.82 -7.84
CA THR A 536 5.21 22.10 -8.17
C THR A 536 3.96 22.34 -7.33
N VAL A 537 3.51 21.37 -6.53
CA VAL A 537 2.29 21.46 -5.73
C VAL A 537 2.63 21.53 -4.24
N GLY A 538 1.99 22.44 -3.52
CA GLY A 538 2.13 22.59 -2.06
C GLY A 538 2.66 23.94 -1.62
N PHE A 539 2.56 24.21 -0.32
CA PHE A 539 3.01 25.45 0.31
C PHE A 539 4.32 25.20 1.07
N GLY A 540 5.29 26.07 0.89
CA GLY A 540 6.43 26.22 1.80
C GLY A 540 7.66 25.38 1.54
N GLU A 541 7.66 24.41 0.61
CA GLU A 541 8.83 23.57 0.35
C GLU A 541 9.57 23.89 -0.98
N THR A 542 9.09 24.82 -1.76
CA THR A 542 9.81 25.20 -2.96
C THR A 542 11.07 25.97 -2.58
N LYS A 543 12.22 25.39 -2.81
CA LYS A 543 13.56 25.96 -2.64
C LYS A 543 13.84 27.14 -3.61
N SER A 544 12.82 27.91 -3.96
CA SER A 544 13.03 29.12 -4.76
C SER A 544 13.67 30.18 -3.88
N ALA A 545 14.89 30.57 -4.20
CA ALA A 545 15.63 31.60 -3.51
C ALA A 545 14.97 33.00 -3.53
N THR A 546 13.87 33.16 -4.24
CA THR A 546 13.15 34.43 -4.38
C THR A 546 11.90 34.56 -3.52
N GLY A 547 11.58 33.56 -2.70
CA GLY A 547 10.51 33.60 -1.66
C GLY A 547 9.08 33.83 -2.16
N ILE A 548 8.87 34.69 -3.11
CA ILE A 548 7.55 35.04 -3.66
C ILE A 548 7.13 34.08 -4.79
N GLY A 549 8.06 33.68 -5.63
CA GLY A 549 7.80 32.75 -6.73
C GLY A 549 7.51 31.32 -6.25
N GLY A 550 8.13 30.88 -5.14
CA GLY A 550 7.95 29.56 -4.58
C GLY A 550 6.63 29.34 -3.86
N GLN A 551 6.07 30.41 -3.27
CA GLN A 551 4.80 30.32 -2.54
C GLN A 551 3.57 30.52 -3.42
N LEU A 552 3.73 31.26 -4.53
CA LEU A 552 2.62 31.64 -5.42
C LEU A 552 2.85 31.22 -6.88
N GLY A 553 4.10 30.92 -7.29
CA GLY A 553 4.46 30.78 -8.70
C GLY A 553 3.97 29.51 -9.35
N ALA A 554 4.30 28.33 -8.80
CA ALA A 554 3.97 27.07 -9.46
C ALA A 554 2.48 26.74 -9.42
N PRO A 555 1.77 26.83 -8.27
CA PRO A 555 0.31 26.65 -8.26
C PRO A 555 -0.42 27.69 -9.10
N ALA A 556 0.01 28.96 -9.06
CA ALA A 556 -0.61 30.01 -9.86
C ALA A 556 -0.37 29.82 -11.35
N THR A 557 0.82 29.38 -11.76
CA THR A 557 1.14 29.14 -13.17
C THR A 557 0.37 27.92 -13.70
N ALA A 558 0.33 26.80 -12.95
CA ALA A 558 -0.48 25.65 -13.31
C ALA A 558 -1.97 26.04 -13.43
N TYR A 559 -2.49 26.81 -12.48
CA TYR A 559 -3.86 27.34 -12.53
C TYR A 559 -4.13 28.14 -13.82
N LEU A 560 -3.21 28.99 -14.22
CA LEU A 560 -3.37 29.82 -15.44
C LEU A 560 -3.45 28.99 -16.73
N TYR A 561 -2.74 27.88 -16.81
CA TYR A 561 -2.68 27.06 -18.02
C TYR A 561 -3.62 25.86 -18.01
N ASP A 562 -3.94 25.32 -16.84
CA ASP A 562 -4.59 24.02 -16.66
C ASP A 562 -5.93 24.12 -15.87
N TRP A 563 -6.47 25.34 -15.68
CA TRP A 563 -7.72 25.60 -14.93
C TRP A 563 -8.93 24.85 -15.47
N ASN A 564 -8.94 24.46 -16.74
CA ASN A 564 -9.99 23.67 -17.36
C ASN A 564 -10.14 22.26 -16.74
N MET A 565 -9.17 21.80 -15.96
CA MET A 565 -9.26 20.54 -15.22
C MET A 565 -10.11 20.66 -13.94
N LEU A 566 -10.31 21.85 -13.39
CA LEU A 566 -11.04 22.07 -12.14
C LEU A 566 -12.50 21.60 -12.21
N PRO A 567 -13.28 21.99 -13.24
CA PRO A 567 -14.67 21.49 -13.38
C PRO A 567 -14.73 19.97 -13.53
N ILE A 568 -13.74 19.36 -14.20
CA ILE A 568 -13.68 17.90 -14.38
C ILE A 568 -13.52 17.22 -13.02
N GLY A 569 -12.61 17.71 -12.19
CA GLY A 569 -12.41 17.16 -10.84
C GLY A 569 -13.65 17.27 -9.98
N GLN A 570 -14.36 18.39 -10.02
CA GLN A 570 -15.61 18.58 -9.30
C GLN A 570 -16.69 17.59 -9.76
N LEU A 571 -16.92 17.47 -11.06
CA LEU A 571 -17.92 16.55 -11.62
C LEU A 571 -17.62 15.09 -11.29
N LEU A 572 -16.34 14.71 -11.25
CA LEU A 572 -15.94 13.36 -10.85
C LEU A 572 -16.28 13.09 -9.38
N TRP A 573 -15.99 14.05 -8.48
CA TRP A 573 -16.36 13.93 -7.06
C TRP A 573 -17.87 13.92 -6.84
N GLU A 574 -18.63 14.77 -7.55
CA GLU A 574 -20.10 14.77 -7.49
C GLU A 574 -20.67 13.40 -7.86
N LYS A 575 -20.15 12.78 -8.93
CA LYS A 575 -20.54 11.44 -9.36
C LYS A 575 -20.16 10.37 -8.32
N GLU A 576 -18.94 10.43 -7.79
CA GLU A 576 -18.48 9.47 -6.79
C GLU A 576 -19.32 9.56 -5.51
N LEU A 577 -19.50 10.76 -4.97
CA LEU A 577 -20.29 10.98 -3.76
C LEU A 577 -21.77 10.61 -3.95
N ALA A 578 -22.35 10.88 -5.12
CA ALA A 578 -23.70 10.44 -5.44
C ALA A 578 -23.85 8.91 -5.42
N SER A 579 -22.78 8.18 -5.77
CA SER A 579 -22.79 6.73 -5.75
C SER A 579 -22.90 6.14 -4.33
N TYR A 580 -22.43 6.86 -3.30
CA TYR A 580 -22.62 6.47 -1.89
C TYR A 580 -24.09 6.62 -1.44
N GLY A 581 -24.86 7.51 -2.06
CA GLY A 581 -26.32 7.58 -1.85
C GLY A 581 -27.05 6.38 -2.45
N GLN A 582 -26.55 5.86 -3.58
CA GLN A 582 -27.11 4.70 -4.26
C GLN A 582 -26.68 3.36 -3.61
N PHE A 583 -25.41 3.28 -3.22
CA PHE A 583 -24.78 2.15 -2.55
C PHE A 583 -24.09 2.63 -1.27
N PRO A 584 -24.83 2.70 -0.15
CA PRO A 584 -24.30 3.21 1.12
C PRO A 584 -23.11 2.37 1.62
N PRO A 585 -22.22 2.95 2.45
CA PRO A 585 -21.19 2.20 3.12
C PRO A 585 -21.75 1.01 3.90
N LEU A 586 -21.04 -0.11 3.91
CA LEU A 586 -21.47 -1.34 4.55
C LEU A 586 -21.49 -1.25 6.08
N GLN A 587 -20.80 -0.27 6.63
CA GLN A 587 -20.79 0.10 8.04
C GLN A 587 -20.30 1.55 8.18
N PRO A 588 -20.57 2.22 9.33
CA PRO A 588 -19.95 3.50 9.63
C PRO A 588 -18.42 3.41 9.56
N ALA A 589 -17.79 4.44 9.02
CA ALA A 589 -16.34 4.57 9.06
C ALA A 589 -15.91 4.96 10.48
N GLU A 590 -15.16 4.10 11.14
CA GLU A 590 -14.57 4.41 12.43
C GLU A 590 -13.17 4.97 12.31
N THR A 591 -12.96 6.04 13.05
CA THR A 591 -11.64 6.61 13.31
C THR A 591 -11.53 6.86 14.81
N TYR A 592 -10.34 6.69 15.37
CA TYR A 592 -10.06 7.08 16.77
C TYR A 592 -10.03 8.61 16.97
N ASN A 593 -10.95 9.29 16.29
CA ASN A 593 -11.06 10.73 16.30
C ASN A 593 -12.23 11.14 17.22
N LEU A 594 -11.93 11.94 18.25
CA LEU A 594 -12.91 12.45 19.20
C LEU A 594 -14.08 13.19 18.51
N SER A 595 -13.82 13.82 17.37
CA SER A 595 -14.87 14.51 16.60
C SER A 595 -15.96 13.55 16.11
N ASN A 596 -15.60 12.34 15.71
CA ASN A 596 -16.57 11.32 15.29
C ASN A 596 -17.39 10.82 16.48
N ILE A 597 -16.75 10.57 17.63
CA ILE A 597 -17.44 10.20 18.88
C ILE A 597 -18.46 11.28 19.27
N LEU A 598 -18.08 12.56 19.16
CA LEU A 598 -18.98 13.69 19.46
C LEU A 598 -20.12 13.81 18.44
N LEU A 599 -19.91 13.46 17.18
CA LEU A 599 -20.97 13.44 16.16
C LEU A 599 -21.96 12.31 16.42
N GLU A 600 -21.51 11.12 16.78
CA GLU A 600 -22.36 9.99 17.17
C GLU A 600 -23.18 10.30 18.42
N MET A 601 -22.54 10.86 19.45
CA MET A 601 -23.26 11.31 20.67
C MET A 601 -24.34 12.36 20.37
N LYS A 602 -24.15 13.18 19.33
CA LYS A 602 -25.18 14.18 18.92
C LYS A 602 -26.29 13.52 18.11
N ALA A 603 -25.98 12.54 17.27
CA ALA A 603 -26.98 11.81 16.50
C ALA A 603 -27.94 11.05 17.44
N HIS A 604 -27.41 10.34 18.44
CA HIS A 604 -28.22 9.61 19.42
C HIS A 604 -29.04 10.51 20.35
N LYS A 605 -28.72 11.82 20.50
CA LYS A 605 -29.53 12.79 21.28
C LYS A 605 -30.65 13.43 20.47
N GLY A 606 -30.70 13.22 19.17
CA GLY A 606 -31.76 13.76 18.30
C GLY A 606 -32.93 12.81 18.08
N ASP A 607 -32.88 11.59 18.61
CA ASP A 607 -33.92 10.58 18.53
C ASP A 607 -34.77 10.48 19.83
N ASP A 608 -34.54 11.37 20.83
CA ASP A 608 -35.39 11.58 22.02
C ASP A 608 -36.29 12.86 21.76
#